data_1ff9f1d6f453037204136aa0f95a71e6
#
_entry.id   1ff9f1d6f453037204136aa0f95a71e6
#
_cell.length_a   1.000
_cell.length_b   1.000
_cell.length_c   1.000
_cell.angle_alpha   90.00
_cell.angle_beta   90.00
_cell.angle_gamma   90.00
#
_symmetry.space_group_name_H-M   'P 1'
#
loop_
_entity.id
_entity.type
_entity.pdbx_description
1 polymer ?
#
loop_
_entity_poly.entity_id
_entity_poly.type
_entity_poly.pdbx_seq_one_letter_code
_entity_poly.pdbx_strand_id
1 'polypeptide(L)'
;MTQQTALPNCIVAQSGGPTVAINASLAGVIHASVGHYGTVYGSINGILGILNQNYLNLTELTASGRDALQRLATTPAMYLGSCRYKLKDYREDPSDYEKIFEQFDALNIKGFFYIGGNDSMDTVLKLSDYAASIGSDIRIIGIPKTIDNDLMITD
;
A
#
# COMPACT_ATOMS: atom_id res chain seq x y z
N MET A 1 -30.90 -2.87 18.42
CA MET A 1 -29.62 -2.17 18.35
C MET A 1 -28.77 -2.84 17.29
N THR A 2 -28.74 -2.31 16.08
CA THR A 2 -27.88 -2.79 14.99
C THR A 2 -26.43 -2.45 15.39
N GLN A 3 -25.62 -3.46 15.68
CA GLN A 3 -24.17 -3.30 15.79
C GLN A 3 -23.68 -2.77 14.45
N GLN A 4 -23.29 -1.52 14.42
CA GLN A 4 -22.59 -0.93 13.30
C GLN A 4 -21.21 -1.61 13.28
N THR A 5 -21.04 -2.61 12.42
CA THR A 5 -19.75 -3.27 12.23
C THR A 5 -18.73 -2.21 11.81
N ALA A 6 -17.66 -2.07 12.59
CA ALA A 6 -16.59 -1.13 12.27
C ALA A 6 -16.06 -1.42 10.86
N LEU A 7 -15.83 -0.35 10.08
CA LEU A 7 -15.25 -0.49 8.75
C LEU A 7 -13.88 -1.17 8.84
N PRO A 8 -13.53 -2.02 7.86
CA PRO A 8 -12.18 -2.56 7.77
C PRO A 8 -11.16 -1.44 7.51
N ASN A 9 -9.90 -1.73 7.73
CA ASN A 9 -8.82 -0.79 7.48
C ASN A 9 -8.13 -1.08 6.14
N CYS A 10 -7.35 -0.10 5.66
CA CYS A 10 -6.44 -0.32 4.56
C CYS A 10 -5.03 0.17 4.90
N ILE A 11 -4.06 -0.30 4.13
CA ILE A 11 -2.67 0.12 4.23
C ILE A 11 -2.15 0.49 2.84
N VAL A 12 -1.38 1.57 2.77
CA VAL A 12 -0.72 2.02 1.54
C VAL A 12 0.78 2.10 1.76
N ALA A 13 1.54 1.69 0.77
CA ALA A 13 2.99 1.76 0.78
C ALA A 13 3.49 2.40 -0.52
N GLN A 14 4.67 3.01 -0.46
CA GLN A 14 5.39 3.57 -1.59
C GLN A 14 6.73 2.88 -1.76
N SER A 15 7.19 2.69 -3.01
CA SER A 15 8.50 2.10 -3.29
C SER A 15 9.02 2.53 -4.67
N GLY A 16 10.26 2.15 -4.98
CA GLY A 16 10.92 2.55 -6.22
C GLY A 16 11.58 3.92 -6.16
N GLY A 17 11.88 4.52 -7.30
CA GLY A 17 12.48 5.84 -7.40
C GLY A 17 11.50 6.97 -7.06
N PRO A 18 11.97 8.06 -6.41
CA PRO A 18 11.12 9.21 -6.11
C PRO A 18 10.75 9.98 -7.38
N THR A 19 9.49 10.40 -7.47
CA THR A 19 8.98 11.28 -8.54
C THR A 19 7.93 12.22 -7.97
N VAL A 20 7.60 13.28 -8.72
CA VAL A 20 6.53 14.22 -8.33
C VAL A 20 5.15 13.56 -8.29
N ALA A 21 4.94 12.47 -9.03
CA ALA A 21 3.64 11.81 -9.13
C ALA A 21 3.33 10.88 -7.95
N ILE A 22 4.34 10.37 -7.24
CA ILE A 22 4.13 9.30 -6.26
C ILE A 22 3.33 9.76 -5.03
N ASN A 23 3.52 10.99 -4.59
CA ASN A 23 2.73 11.56 -3.50
C ASN A 23 1.32 11.97 -3.95
N ALA A 24 1.14 12.32 -5.22
CA ALA A 24 -0.19 12.54 -5.78
C ALA A 24 -1.02 11.26 -5.80
N SER A 25 -0.42 10.12 -6.16
CA SER A 25 -1.05 8.80 -6.06
C SER A 25 -1.41 8.45 -4.61
N LEU A 26 -0.52 8.73 -3.66
CA LEU A 26 -0.78 8.53 -2.23
C LEU A 26 -1.97 9.37 -1.76
N ALA A 27 -2.00 10.66 -2.09
CA ALA A 27 -3.12 11.54 -1.76
C ALA A 27 -4.44 11.04 -2.36
N GLY A 28 -4.41 10.51 -3.59
CA GLY A 28 -5.56 9.88 -4.24
C GLY A 28 -6.08 8.67 -3.48
N VAL A 29 -5.19 7.77 -3.03
CA VAL A 29 -5.56 6.60 -2.21
C VAL A 29 -6.19 7.05 -0.90
N ILE A 30 -5.59 8.00 -0.18
CA ILE A 30 -6.12 8.51 1.08
C ILE A 30 -7.52 9.10 0.87
N HIS A 31 -7.67 9.95 -0.16
CA HIS A 31 -8.95 10.58 -0.48
C HIS A 31 -10.04 9.55 -0.81
N ALA A 32 -9.73 8.60 -1.68
CA ALA A 32 -10.68 7.56 -2.10
C ALA A 32 -11.04 6.56 -0.99
N SER A 33 -10.21 6.46 0.03
CA SER A 33 -10.44 5.56 1.18
C SER A 33 -11.48 6.08 2.17
N VAL A 34 -11.80 7.38 2.12
CA VAL A 34 -12.77 8.01 3.03
C VAL A 34 -14.15 7.37 2.86
N GLY A 35 -14.74 6.92 3.95
CA GLY A 35 -16.07 6.27 3.97
C GLY A 35 -16.07 4.79 3.54
N HIS A 36 -14.96 4.27 3.00
CA HIS A 36 -14.80 2.86 2.64
C HIS A 36 -13.98 2.07 3.67
N TYR A 37 -13.02 2.76 4.33
CA TYR A 37 -12.15 2.19 5.34
C TYR A 37 -12.22 3.01 6.63
N GLY A 38 -11.98 2.35 7.77
CA GLY A 38 -11.94 3.00 9.08
C GLY A 38 -10.63 3.78 9.25
N THR A 39 -9.50 3.07 9.26
CA THR A 39 -8.16 3.67 9.33
C THR A 39 -7.40 3.43 8.03
N VAL A 40 -6.72 4.46 7.56
CA VAL A 40 -5.76 4.38 6.44
C VAL A 40 -4.36 4.40 7.03
N TYR A 41 -3.68 3.26 7.01
CA TYR A 41 -2.29 3.16 7.44
C TYR A 41 -1.34 3.48 6.29
N GLY A 42 -0.24 4.16 6.60
CA GLY A 42 0.89 4.34 5.70
C GLY A 42 2.07 3.50 6.17
N SER A 43 2.53 2.57 5.35
CA SER A 43 3.71 1.77 5.66
C SER A 43 5.00 2.54 5.37
N ILE A 44 5.84 2.71 6.38
CA ILE A 44 7.11 3.44 6.25
C ILE A 44 8.15 2.55 5.59
N ASN A 45 8.78 3.08 4.53
CA ASN A 45 9.77 2.36 3.73
C ASN A 45 9.22 1.09 3.04
N GLY A 46 8.08 1.24 2.36
CA GLY A 46 7.53 0.19 1.51
C GLY A 46 7.10 -1.05 2.30
N ILE A 47 7.40 -2.23 1.75
CA ILE A 47 7.03 -3.50 2.38
C ILE A 47 7.77 -3.74 3.71
N LEU A 48 8.94 -3.14 3.90
CA LEU A 48 9.70 -3.25 5.15
C LEU A 48 8.94 -2.64 6.33
N GLY A 49 8.13 -1.61 6.10
CA GLY A 49 7.30 -1.04 7.16
C GLY A 49 6.28 -2.04 7.69
N ILE A 50 5.72 -2.89 6.83
CA ILE A 50 4.80 -3.96 7.25
C ILE A 50 5.57 -5.02 8.05
N LEU A 51 6.70 -5.48 7.56
CA LEU A 51 7.54 -6.48 8.23
C LEU A 51 8.07 -6.00 9.59
N ASN A 52 8.31 -4.71 9.74
CA ASN A 52 8.86 -4.09 10.96
C ASN A 52 7.79 -3.39 11.82
N GLN A 53 6.50 -3.50 11.47
CA GLN A 53 5.38 -2.88 12.18
C GLN A 53 5.54 -1.36 12.34
N ASN A 54 6.04 -0.71 11.30
CA ASN A 54 6.29 0.73 11.29
C ASN A 54 5.29 1.45 10.38
N TYR A 55 4.26 2.02 11.01
CA TYR A 55 3.11 2.62 10.33
C TYR A 55 2.84 4.04 10.79
N LEU A 56 2.31 4.86 9.87
CA LEU A 56 1.65 6.13 10.16
C LEU A 56 0.13 5.99 10.04
N ASN A 57 -0.61 6.67 10.89
CA ASN A 57 -2.04 6.86 10.70
C ASN A 57 -2.26 8.04 9.74
N LEU A 58 -2.67 7.75 8.50
CA LEU A 58 -2.92 8.77 7.47
C LEU A 58 -4.36 9.31 7.50
N THR A 59 -5.24 8.72 8.30
CA THR A 59 -6.63 9.17 8.41
C THR A 59 -6.71 10.62 8.88
N GLU A 60 -5.78 11.04 9.73
CA GLU A 60 -5.68 12.40 10.24
C GLU A 60 -5.45 13.45 9.15
N LEU A 61 -4.81 13.08 8.03
CA LEU A 61 -4.63 13.98 6.90
C LEU A 61 -5.96 14.34 6.24
N THR A 62 -6.96 13.46 6.31
CA THR A 62 -8.31 13.76 5.82
C THR A 62 -9.06 14.70 6.73
N ALA A 63 -8.87 14.58 8.05
CA ALA A 63 -9.46 15.46 9.06
C ALA A 63 -8.87 16.88 9.01
N SER A 64 -7.62 17.02 8.54
CA SER A 64 -6.93 18.32 8.37
C SER A 64 -7.41 19.13 7.16
N GLY A 65 -8.40 18.61 6.42
CA GLY A 65 -9.05 19.27 5.30
C GLY A 65 -8.36 19.03 3.95
N ARG A 66 -9.01 19.55 2.89
CA ARG A 66 -8.52 19.40 1.49
C ARG A 66 -7.11 19.96 1.28
N ASP A 67 -6.74 20.99 2.00
CA ASP A 67 -5.44 21.64 1.87
C ASP A 67 -4.27 20.73 2.25
N ALA A 68 -4.44 19.84 3.23
CA ALA A 68 -3.40 18.90 3.62
C ALA A 68 -3.11 17.87 2.52
N LEU A 69 -4.17 17.30 1.92
CA LEU A 69 -4.02 16.36 0.79
C LEU A 69 -3.49 17.05 -0.47
N GLN A 70 -3.90 18.30 -0.73
CA GLN A 70 -3.38 19.07 -1.85
C GLN A 70 -1.88 19.37 -1.68
N ARG A 71 -1.45 19.74 -0.49
CA ARG A 71 -0.01 19.92 -0.19
C ARG A 71 0.75 18.62 -0.36
N LEU A 72 0.22 17.50 0.15
CA LEU A 72 0.83 16.19 -0.05
C LEU A 72 0.98 15.87 -1.56
N ALA A 73 -0.08 16.06 -2.34
CA ALA A 73 -0.10 15.76 -3.77
C ALA A 73 0.93 16.56 -4.59
N THR A 74 1.24 17.79 -4.15
CA THR A 74 2.18 18.68 -4.84
C THR A 74 3.59 18.68 -4.26
N THR A 75 3.83 17.94 -3.16
CA THR A 75 5.15 17.80 -2.56
C THR A 75 5.96 16.75 -3.31
N PRO A 76 7.17 17.09 -3.80
CA PRO A 76 8.05 16.11 -4.44
C PRO A 76 8.56 15.04 -3.49
N ALA A 77 9.00 13.90 -4.07
CA ALA A 77 9.59 12.74 -3.40
C ALA A 77 8.62 11.94 -2.53
N MET A 78 9.10 10.93 -1.83
CA MET A 78 8.22 9.97 -1.16
C MET A 78 7.91 10.35 0.27
N TYR A 79 6.64 10.56 0.55
CA TYR A 79 6.17 10.87 1.89
C TYR A 79 6.40 9.72 2.88
N LEU A 80 6.17 8.48 2.42
CA LEU A 80 6.32 7.27 3.24
C LEU A 80 7.71 6.62 3.13
N GLY A 81 8.63 7.22 2.37
CA GLY A 81 9.93 6.60 2.10
C GLY A 81 9.84 5.43 1.12
N SER A 82 10.98 4.79 0.88
CA SER A 82 11.13 3.69 -0.08
C SER A 82 12.01 2.58 0.49
N CYS A 83 11.93 1.41 -0.12
CA CYS A 83 12.88 0.32 0.15
C CYS A 83 13.27 -0.39 -1.14
N ARG A 84 14.40 -1.11 -1.07
CA ARG A 84 14.83 -2.07 -2.09
C ARG A 84 14.81 -3.46 -1.49
N TYR A 85 13.61 -3.97 -1.23
CA TYR A 85 13.40 -5.28 -0.66
C TYR A 85 12.64 -6.14 -1.66
N LYS A 86 13.16 -7.33 -1.95
CA LYS A 86 12.52 -8.30 -2.84
C LYS A 86 12.06 -9.49 -2.03
N LEU A 87 10.77 -9.77 -2.05
CA LEU A 87 10.23 -11.01 -1.53
C LEU A 87 10.76 -12.18 -2.35
N LYS A 88 11.19 -13.24 -1.68
CA LYS A 88 11.49 -14.52 -2.32
C LYS A 88 10.20 -15.16 -2.82
N ASP A 89 10.28 -16.26 -3.56
CA ASP A 89 9.09 -17.06 -3.84
C ASP A 89 8.58 -17.68 -2.54
N TYR A 90 7.28 -17.53 -2.25
CA TYR A 90 6.71 -18.06 -1.00
C TYR A 90 6.72 -19.58 -0.91
N ARG A 91 6.88 -20.26 -2.04
CA ARG A 91 7.04 -21.73 -2.09
C ARG A 91 8.40 -22.17 -1.59
N GLU A 92 9.40 -21.29 -1.65
CA GLU A 92 10.75 -21.53 -1.13
C GLU A 92 10.89 -21.03 0.31
N ASP A 93 10.33 -19.84 0.60
CA ASP A 93 10.43 -19.20 1.92
C ASP A 93 9.17 -18.35 2.20
N PRO A 94 8.17 -18.90 2.91
CA PRO A 94 6.93 -18.20 3.20
C PRO A 94 7.04 -17.20 4.36
N SER A 95 8.14 -17.12 5.07
CA SER A 95 8.26 -16.43 6.37
C SER A 95 7.89 -14.94 6.32
N ASP A 96 8.25 -14.23 5.24
CA ASP A 96 7.89 -12.83 5.08
C ASP A 96 6.38 -12.66 4.79
N TYR A 97 5.81 -13.58 4.01
CA TYR A 97 4.38 -13.56 3.70
C TYR A 97 3.54 -13.81 4.94
N GLU A 98 3.91 -14.80 5.75
CA GLU A 98 3.25 -15.11 7.01
C GLU A 98 3.22 -13.87 7.92
N LYS A 99 4.38 -13.22 8.12
CA LYS A 99 4.47 -11.98 8.91
C LYS A 99 3.61 -10.84 8.35
N ILE A 100 3.62 -10.64 7.02
CA ILE A 100 2.83 -9.59 6.37
C ILE A 100 1.34 -9.84 6.61
N PHE A 101 0.87 -11.07 6.41
CA PHE A 101 -0.54 -11.41 6.57
C PHE A 101 -0.98 -11.44 8.04
N GLU A 102 -0.10 -11.81 8.98
CA GLU A 102 -0.33 -11.62 10.42
C GLU A 102 -0.58 -10.13 10.75
N GLN A 103 0.18 -9.21 10.15
CA GLN A 103 -0.03 -7.78 10.35
C GLN A 103 -1.34 -7.30 9.70
N PHE A 104 -1.70 -7.83 8.53
CA PHE A 104 -2.96 -7.52 7.90
C PHE A 104 -4.15 -7.94 8.77
N ASP A 105 -4.09 -9.11 9.37
CA ASP A 105 -5.12 -9.61 10.28
C ASP A 105 -5.16 -8.82 11.59
N ALA A 106 -4.01 -8.57 12.22
CA ALA A 106 -3.91 -7.81 13.46
C ALA A 106 -4.46 -6.39 13.35
N LEU A 107 -4.30 -5.74 12.19
CA LEU A 107 -4.78 -4.39 11.91
C LEU A 107 -6.14 -4.38 11.19
N ASN A 108 -6.79 -5.52 10.99
CA ASN A 108 -8.02 -5.67 10.21
C ASN A 108 -7.91 -5.03 8.81
N ILE A 109 -6.80 -5.28 8.11
CA ILE A 109 -6.55 -4.76 6.76
C ILE A 109 -7.31 -5.60 5.75
N LYS A 110 -8.15 -4.95 4.93
CA LYS A 110 -8.87 -5.56 3.81
C LYS A 110 -8.50 -4.95 2.45
N GLY A 111 -7.64 -3.94 2.45
CA GLY A 111 -7.08 -3.35 1.24
C GLY A 111 -5.61 -3.01 1.44
N PHE A 112 -4.74 -3.51 0.56
CA PHE A 112 -3.33 -3.12 0.48
C PHE A 112 -3.07 -2.45 -0.87
N PHE A 113 -2.57 -1.22 -0.83
CA PHE A 113 -2.22 -0.42 -2.01
C PHE A 113 -0.71 -0.24 -2.06
N TYR A 114 -0.08 -0.68 -3.14
CA TYR A 114 1.35 -0.53 -3.29
C TYR A 114 1.69 0.32 -4.51
N ILE A 115 2.22 1.51 -4.28
CA ILE A 115 2.58 2.49 -5.30
C ILE A 115 4.06 2.33 -5.62
N GLY A 116 4.42 2.06 -6.88
CA GLY A 116 5.83 1.94 -7.24
C GLY A 116 6.09 1.41 -8.63
N GLY A 117 7.37 1.12 -8.90
CA GLY A 117 7.85 0.62 -10.19
C GLY A 117 7.69 -0.90 -10.35
N ASN A 118 8.41 -1.47 -11.31
CA ASN A 118 8.31 -2.89 -11.71
C ASN A 118 8.54 -3.85 -10.54
N ASP A 119 9.55 -3.63 -9.69
CA ASP A 119 9.80 -4.47 -8.51
C ASP A 119 8.64 -4.42 -7.49
N SER A 120 7.95 -3.27 -7.39
CA SER A 120 6.76 -3.14 -6.54
C SER A 120 5.58 -3.91 -7.11
N MET A 121 5.42 -3.91 -8.42
CA MET A 121 4.37 -4.68 -9.10
C MET A 121 4.65 -6.20 -9.01
N ASP A 122 5.90 -6.62 -9.08
CA ASP A 122 6.29 -8.02 -8.80
C ASP A 122 5.93 -8.43 -7.35
N THR A 123 6.17 -7.56 -6.39
CA THR A 123 5.74 -7.77 -4.99
C THR A 123 4.22 -7.91 -4.87
N VAL A 124 3.46 -7.05 -5.56
CA VAL A 124 1.98 -7.12 -5.60
C VAL A 124 1.51 -8.46 -6.16
N LEU A 125 2.11 -8.92 -7.26
CA LEU A 125 1.77 -10.21 -7.87
C LEU A 125 2.03 -11.36 -6.89
N LYS A 126 3.22 -11.42 -6.30
CA LYS A 126 3.59 -12.45 -5.34
C LYS A 126 2.68 -12.49 -4.12
N LEU A 127 2.33 -11.33 -3.56
CA LEU A 127 1.39 -11.25 -2.43
C LEU A 127 -0.03 -11.66 -2.82
N SER A 128 -0.47 -11.32 -4.04
CA SER A 128 -1.77 -11.73 -4.55
C SER A 128 -1.85 -13.25 -4.74
N ASP A 129 -0.80 -13.86 -5.28
CA ASP A 129 -0.71 -15.32 -5.45
C ASP A 129 -0.73 -16.03 -4.09
N TYR A 130 0.02 -15.50 -3.11
CA TYR A 130 0.00 -16.03 -1.76
C TYR A 130 -1.37 -15.89 -1.10
N ALA A 131 -2.01 -14.71 -1.20
CA ALA A 131 -3.37 -14.48 -0.70
C ALA A 131 -4.37 -15.50 -1.25
N ALA A 132 -4.30 -15.75 -2.56
CA ALA A 132 -5.14 -16.76 -3.21
C ALA A 132 -4.86 -18.18 -2.68
N SER A 133 -3.58 -18.50 -2.44
CA SER A 133 -3.18 -19.84 -1.95
C SER A 133 -3.69 -20.15 -0.54
N ILE A 134 -3.84 -19.13 0.31
CA ILE A 134 -4.35 -19.26 1.68
C ILE A 134 -5.83 -18.91 1.82
N GLY A 135 -6.52 -18.58 0.71
CA GLY A 135 -7.95 -18.22 0.72
C GLY A 135 -8.24 -16.89 1.42
N SER A 136 -7.30 -15.97 1.44
CA SER A 136 -7.48 -14.63 2.02
C SER A 136 -8.40 -13.77 1.14
N ASP A 137 -9.28 -12.98 1.74
CA ASP A 137 -10.20 -12.05 1.08
C ASP A 137 -9.63 -10.63 0.91
N ILE A 138 -8.37 -10.42 1.28
CA ILE A 138 -7.71 -9.12 1.13
C ILE A 138 -7.58 -8.73 -0.34
N ARG A 139 -7.81 -7.45 -0.63
CA ARG A 139 -7.60 -6.86 -1.95
C ARG A 139 -6.22 -6.24 -2.02
N ILE A 140 -5.37 -6.77 -2.90
CA ILE A 140 -4.01 -6.28 -3.11
C ILE A 140 -3.97 -5.57 -4.46
N ILE A 141 -3.65 -4.27 -4.46
CA ILE A 141 -3.76 -3.39 -5.61
C ILE A 141 -2.44 -2.70 -5.84
N GLY A 142 -1.83 -2.95 -7.01
CA GLY A 142 -0.67 -2.21 -7.49
C GLY A 142 -1.07 -0.91 -8.17
N ILE A 143 -0.36 0.17 -7.86
CA ILE A 143 -0.48 1.47 -8.53
C ILE A 143 0.86 1.75 -9.21
N PRO A 144 0.97 1.50 -10.52
CA PRO A 144 2.23 1.66 -11.24
C PRO A 144 2.73 3.11 -11.24
N LYS A 145 4.02 3.27 -11.00
CA LYS A 145 4.71 4.54 -11.11
C LYS A 145 6.10 4.29 -11.70
N THR A 146 6.26 4.50 -13.00
CA THR A 146 7.52 4.43 -13.72
C THR A 146 7.42 5.24 -15.01
N ILE A 147 8.56 5.66 -15.54
CA ILE A 147 8.68 6.21 -16.90
C ILE A 147 9.06 5.12 -17.90
N ASP A 148 9.40 3.93 -17.41
CA ASP A 148 9.76 2.80 -18.26
C ASP A 148 8.50 2.28 -18.98
N ASN A 149 8.63 2.06 -20.26
CA ASN A 149 7.59 1.44 -21.07
C ASN A 149 8.09 0.07 -21.54
N ASP A 150 7.92 -0.94 -20.70
CA ASP A 150 8.33 -2.31 -20.97
C ASP A 150 7.20 -3.17 -21.58
N LEU A 151 6.03 -2.58 -21.79
CA LEU A 151 4.88 -3.27 -22.36
C LEU A 151 4.85 -3.09 -23.87
N MET A 152 4.71 -4.20 -24.59
CA MET A 152 4.53 -4.16 -26.05
C MET A 152 3.20 -3.48 -26.41
N ILE A 153 3.20 -2.67 -27.46
CA ILE A 153 2.00 -1.98 -27.99
C ILE A 153 1.43 -0.94 -26.99
N THR A 154 2.28 -0.30 -26.20
CA THR A 154 1.92 0.88 -25.39
C THR A 154 2.78 2.06 -25.79
N ASP A 155 2.20 3.25 -25.85
CA ASP A 155 2.88 4.52 -26.16
C ASP A 155 3.34 5.23 -24.87
#